data_083e33db9469ea7de19cbd5a2a5b5abb
#
_entry.id   083e33db9469ea7de19cbd5a2a5b5abb
#
_cell.length_a   1.000
_cell.length_b   1.000
_cell.length_c   1.000
_cell.angle_alpha   90.00
_cell.angle_beta   90.00
_cell.angle_gamma   90.00
#
_symmetry.space_group_name_H-M   'P 1'
#
loop_
_entity.id
_entity.type
_entity.pdbx_description
1 polymer ?
#
loop_
_entity_poly.entity_id
_entity_poly.type
_entity_poly.pdbx_seq_one_letter_code
_entity_poly.pdbx_strand_id
1 'polypeptide(L)'
;MFLVKYPLDRICVKSGVLCPNCQRKVESGEVAREEIPIMKALMELEEDLKELRTGNYIKSFDFGDEVIVILKGDWDKVSLDKIAKELSSRLGKSAKVLLEGEGVKKLMEQLLYPATILGINTLWLPDGSEQMVVRIPRRDRKYLKGKEEKYRRFISTILGKDIKITFE
;
A
#
# COMPACT_ATOMS: atom_id res chain seq x y z
N MET A 1 -3.81 -1.69 26.05
CA MET A 1 -3.79 -2.47 24.79
C MET A 1 -3.47 -1.55 23.63
N PHE A 2 -2.46 -1.87 22.87
CA PHE A 2 -2.07 -1.09 21.71
C PHE A 2 -2.79 -1.61 20.47
N LEU A 3 -3.43 -0.71 19.73
CA LEU A 3 -4.11 -1.01 18.49
C LEU A 3 -3.47 -0.20 17.37
N VAL A 4 -3.62 -0.65 16.14
CA VAL A 4 -3.13 0.08 14.97
C VAL A 4 -3.78 1.46 14.95
N LYS A 5 -2.99 2.50 14.68
CA LYS A 5 -3.48 3.88 14.59
C LYS A 5 -3.93 4.17 13.16
N TYR A 6 -5.13 4.74 13.03
CA TYR A 6 -5.73 5.07 11.74
C TYR A 6 -5.92 6.59 11.62
N PRO A 7 -5.97 7.11 10.38
CA PRO A 7 -6.23 8.54 10.17
C PRO A 7 -7.67 8.93 10.47
N LEU A 8 -8.61 7.99 10.43
CA LEU A 8 -10.02 8.21 10.78
C LEU A 8 -10.35 7.57 12.12
N ASP A 9 -11.37 8.10 12.79
CA ASP A 9 -11.83 7.53 14.06
C ASP A 9 -12.40 6.13 13.86
N ARG A 10 -12.11 5.23 14.79
CA ARG A 10 -12.57 3.84 14.73
C ARG A 10 -14.09 3.74 14.66
N ILE A 11 -14.78 4.55 15.45
CA ILE A 11 -16.25 4.55 15.47
C ILE A 11 -16.80 4.95 14.10
N CYS A 12 -16.20 5.96 13.48
CA CYS A 12 -16.61 6.43 12.16
C CYS A 12 -16.42 5.35 11.08
N VAL A 13 -15.27 4.67 11.10
CA VAL A 13 -14.98 3.61 10.14
C VAL A 13 -15.93 2.42 10.35
N LYS A 14 -16.13 1.99 11.58
CA LYS A 14 -16.97 0.82 11.89
C LYS A 14 -18.45 1.06 11.63
N SER A 15 -18.93 2.26 11.94
CA SER A 15 -20.35 2.60 11.74
C SER A 15 -20.69 3.03 10.32
N GLY A 16 -19.70 3.50 9.58
CA GLY A 16 -19.91 4.07 8.25
C GLY A 16 -20.42 5.52 8.27
N VAL A 17 -20.60 6.10 9.45
CA VAL A 17 -21.05 7.49 9.61
C VAL A 17 -19.90 8.32 10.10
N LEU A 18 -19.42 9.23 9.24
CA LEU A 18 -18.26 10.06 9.53
C LEU A 18 -18.62 11.28 10.35
N CYS A 19 -17.81 11.56 11.39
CA CYS A 19 -17.90 12.82 12.13
C CYS A 19 -17.39 13.97 11.24
N PRO A 20 -17.63 15.24 11.62
CA PRO A 20 -17.17 16.37 10.80
C PRO A 20 -15.66 16.37 10.51
N ASN A 21 -14.85 15.94 11.46
CA ASN A 21 -13.40 15.87 11.29
C ASN A 21 -13.01 14.79 10.26
N CYS A 22 -13.58 13.60 10.37
CA CYS A 22 -13.31 12.50 9.40
C CYS A 22 -13.86 12.86 8.02
N GLN A 23 -15.03 13.50 7.96
CA GLN A 23 -15.61 13.96 6.70
C GLN A 23 -14.69 14.93 5.98
N ARG A 24 -14.07 15.86 6.70
CA ARG A 24 -13.11 16.80 6.11
C ARG A 24 -11.88 16.09 5.54
N LYS A 25 -11.38 15.06 6.20
CA LYS A 25 -10.24 14.29 5.72
C LYS A 25 -10.55 13.56 4.42
N VAL A 26 -11.76 13.05 4.28
CA VAL A 26 -12.20 12.39 3.05
C VAL A 26 -12.41 13.42 1.94
N GLU A 27 -13.06 14.54 2.23
CA GLU A 27 -13.32 15.59 1.24
C GLU A 27 -12.05 16.25 0.74
N SER A 28 -11.03 16.42 1.58
CA SER A 28 -9.75 17.00 1.21
C SER A 28 -8.87 16.06 0.39
N GLY A 29 -9.22 14.77 0.33
CA GLY A 29 -8.42 13.77 -0.36
C GLY A 29 -7.30 13.17 0.50
N GLU A 30 -7.17 13.58 1.77
CA GLU A 30 -6.19 13.00 2.69
C GLU A 30 -6.43 11.51 2.87
N VAL A 31 -7.71 11.11 2.94
CA VAL A 31 -8.13 9.72 2.99
C VAL A 31 -9.14 9.48 1.86
N ALA A 32 -8.89 8.49 1.01
CA ALA A 32 -9.81 8.12 -0.04
C ALA A 32 -10.97 7.28 0.52
N ARG A 33 -12.16 7.42 -0.05
CA ARG A 33 -13.31 6.64 0.39
C ARG A 33 -13.09 5.14 0.28
N GLU A 34 -12.32 4.71 -0.72
CA GLU A 34 -11.98 3.29 -0.92
C GLU A 34 -11.16 2.69 0.22
N GLU A 35 -10.50 3.54 1.03
CA GLU A 35 -9.72 3.09 2.18
C GLU A 35 -10.60 2.69 3.37
N ILE A 36 -11.82 3.21 3.46
CA ILE A 36 -12.71 2.95 4.60
C ILE A 36 -13.02 1.46 4.78
N PRO A 37 -13.46 0.72 3.75
CA PRO A 37 -13.69 -0.72 3.89
C PRO A 37 -12.43 -1.50 4.27
N ILE A 38 -11.27 -1.06 3.78
CA ILE A 38 -9.99 -1.69 4.08
C ILE A 38 -9.62 -1.48 5.56
N MET A 39 -9.75 -0.24 6.03
CA MET A 39 -9.53 0.08 7.45
C MET A 39 -10.49 -0.71 8.35
N LYS A 40 -11.76 -0.81 7.96
CA LYS A 40 -12.75 -1.58 8.71
C LYS A 40 -12.35 -3.04 8.82
N ALA A 41 -11.93 -3.65 7.73
CA ALA A 41 -11.47 -5.03 7.71
C ALA A 41 -10.26 -5.24 8.62
N LEU A 42 -9.30 -4.31 8.61
CA LEU A 42 -8.14 -4.36 9.49
C LEU A 42 -8.53 -4.23 10.96
N MET A 43 -9.47 -3.35 11.28
CA MET A 43 -9.97 -3.18 12.65
C MET A 43 -10.64 -4.45 13.16
N GLU A 44 -11.40 -5.13 12.31
CA GLU A 44 -12.02 -6.41 12.66
C GLU A 44 -10.96 -7.50 12.86
N LEU A 45 -9.90 -7.51 12.04
CA LEU A 45 -8.79 -8.47 12.18
C LEU A 45 -8.00 -8.28 13.47
N GLU A 46 -7.93 -7.06 14.01
CA GLU A 46 -7.23 -6.82 15.27
C GLU A 46 -7.80 -7.64 16.44
N GLU A 47 -9.06 -8.00 16.37
CA GLU A 47 -9.71 -8.82 17.39
C GLU A 47 -9.17 -10.26 17.35
N ASP A 48 -8.84 -10.76 16.17
CA ASP A 48 -8.42 -12.14 15.95
C ASP A 48 -6.89 -12.29 15.86
N LEU A 49 -6.18 -11.25 15.37
CA LEU A 49 -4.75 -11.30 15.15
C LEU A 49 -4.03 -10.37 16.11
N LYS A 50 -3.26 -10.97 17.04
CA LYS A 50 -2.44 -10.21 17.99
C LYS A 50 -1.37 -9.39 17.29
N GLU A 51 -0.90 -9.86 16.14
CA GLU A 51 0.12 -9.20 15.32
C GLU A 51 -0.30 -7.80 14.90
N LEU A 52 -1.61 -7.55 14.75
CA LEU A 52 -2.14 -6.24 14.35
C LEU A 52 -2.35 -5.26 15.50
N ARG A 53 -1.91 -5.57 16.70
CA ARG A 53 -2.18 -4.71 17.87
C ARG A 53 -1.18 -3.59 18.08
N THR A 54 -0.19 -3.46 17.20
CA THR A 54 0.82 -2.41 17.29
C THR A 54 1.03 -1.77 15.93
N GLY A 55 1.51 -0.54 15.89
CA GLY A 55 1.91 0.12 14.68
C GLY A 55 0.92 1.16 14.16
N ASN A 56 1.10 1.54 12.92
CA ASN A 56 0.33 2.59 12.28
C ASN A 56 -0.13 2.16 10.89
N TYR A 57 -1.35 2.53 10.55
CA TYR A 57 -1.84 2.48 9.18
C TYR A 57 -1.36 3.73 8.46
N ILE A 58 -0.76 3.56 7.31
CA ILE A 58 -0.27 4.68 6.49
C ILE A 58 -1.22 5.00 5.36
N LYS A 59 -1.45 4.05 4.47
CA LYS A 59 -2.28 4.24 3.30
C LYS A 59 -2.71 2.90 2.73
N SER A 60 -3.79 2.88 1.97
CA SER A 60 -4.18 1.71 1.21
C SER A 60 -4.80 2.10 -0.12
N PHE A 61 -4.80 1.15 -1.05
CA PHE A 61 -5.32 1.34 -2.39
C PHE A 61 -6.12 0.11 -2.80
N ASP A 62 -7.28 0.35 -3.40
CA ASP A 62 -8.12 -0.70 -3.95
C ASP A 62 -8.08 -0.59 -5.48
N PHE A 63 -7.50 -1.59 -6.13
CA PHE A 63 -7.41 -1.65 -7.59
C PHE A 63 -8.49 -2.53 -8.21
N GLY A 64 -9.50 -2.91 -7.44
CA GLY A 64 -10.60 -3.75 -7.90
C GLY A 64 -10.36 -5.23 -7.63
N ASP A 65 -9.30 -5.80 -8.17
CA ASP A 65 -8.93 -7.20 -7.99
C ASP A 65 -7.85 -7.40 -6.93
N GLU A 66 -7.17 -6.34 -6.55
CA GLU A 66 -6.09 -6.38 -5.58
C GLU A 66 -6.13 -5.15 -4.68
N VAL A 67 -5.83 -5.36 -3.41
CA VAL A 67 -5.72 -4.30 -2.41
C VAL A 67 -4.27 -4.24 -1.93
N ILE A 68 -3.73 -3.03 -1.82
CA ILE A 68 -2.37 -2.81 -1.31
C ILE A 68 -2.48 -1.95 -0.06
N VAL A 69 -1.92 -2.42 1.04
CA VAL A 69 -1.94 -1.72 2.33
C VAL A 69 -0.51 -1.44 2.78
N ILE A 70 -0.26 -0.20 3.19
CA ILE A 70 1.03 0.21 3.73
C ILE A 70 0.87 0.41 5.23
N LEU A 71 1.64 -0.34 6.01
CA LEU A 71 1.66 -0.27 7.46
C LEU A 71 3.06 0.10 7.94
N LYS A 72 3.14 0.71 9.11
CA LYS A 72 4.41 1.03 9.76
C LYS A 72 4.40 0.44 11.17
N GLY A 73 5.37 -0.40 11.48
CA GLY A 73 5.45 -1.05 12.77
C GLY A 73 6.50 -2.14 12.79
N ASP A 74 6.51 -2.88 13.88
CA ASP A 74 7.51 -3.92 14.13
C ASP A 74 6.92 -5.30 13.80
N TRP A 75 6.85 -5.60 12.51
CA TRP A 75 6.39 -6.89 12.02
C TRP A 75 7.46 -7.55 11.16
N ASP A 76 7.61 -8.85 11.31
CA ASP A 76 8.44 -9.64 10.41
C ASP A 76 7.63 -10.04 9.15
N LYS A 77 8.31 -10.65 8.19
CA LYS A 77 7.68 -11.03 6.92
C LYS A 77 6.56 -12.06 7.14
N VAL A 78 6.74 -12.98 8.08
CA VAL A 78 5.75 -14.03 8.37
C VAL A 78 4.46 -13.39 8.89
N SER A 79 4.57 -12.43 9.79
CA SER A 79 3.42 -11.69 10.32
C SER A 79 2.72 -10.89 9.25
N LEU A 80 3.47 -10.21 8.39
CA LEU A 80 2.92 -9.43 7.28
C LEU A 80 2.17 -10.33 6.28
N ASP A 81 2.72 -11.49 5.95
CA ASP A 81 2.08 -12.44 5.06
C ASP A 81 0.78 -13.00 5.66
N LYS A 82 0.76 -13.24 6.96
CA LYS A 82 -0.42 -13.68 7.68
C LYS A 82 -1.52 -12.62 7.65
N ILE A 83 -1.16 -11.37 7.90
CA ILE A 83 -2.09 -10.23 7.82
C ILE A 83 -2.67 -10.12 6.41
N ALA A 84 -1.82 -10.20 5.39
CA ALA A 84 -2.24 -10.13 4.00
C ALA A 84 -3.23 -11.24 3.64
N LYS A 85 -2.95 -12.45 4.07
CA LYS A 85 -3.81 -13.61 3.82
C LYS A 85 -5.19 -13.46 4.46
N GLU A 86 -5.23 -13.05 5.72
CA GLU A 86 -6.49 -12.86 6.43
C GLU A 86 -7.29 -11.69 5.87
N LEU A 87 -6.60 -10.60 5.50
CA LEU A 87 -7.23 -9.45 4.86
C LEU A 87 -7.83 -9.83 3.51
N SER A 88 -7.09 -10.59 2.70
CA SER A 88 -7.56 -11.11 1.41
C SER A 88 -8.84 -11.94 1.58
N SER A 89 -8.86 -12.80 2.58
CA SER A 89 -10.03 -13.63 2.89
C SER A 89 -11.26 -12.78 3.24
N ARG A 90 -11.08 -11.73 4.04
CA ARG A 90 -12.20 -10.85 4.45
C ARG A 90 -12.72 -9.98 3.31
N LEU A 91 -11.82 -9.48 2.47
CA LEU A 91 -12.21 -8.58 1.38
C LEU A 91 -12.62 -9.30 0.10
N GLY A 92 -12.32 -10.60 -0.01
CA GLY A 92 -12.58 -11.36 -1.22
C GLY A 92 -11.73 -10.92 -2.41
N LYS A 93 -10.57 -10.31 -2.14
CA LYS A 93 -9.64 -9.79 -3.14
C LYS A 93 -8.22 -10.17 -2.74
N SER A 94 -7.34 -10.23 -3.73
CA SER A 94 -5.91 -10.38 -3.44
C SER A 94 -5.43 -9.18 -2.61
N ALA A 95 -4.58 -9.42 -1.63
CA ALA A 95 -4.07 -8.36 -0.76
C ALA A 95 -2.56 -8.45 -0.61
N LYS A 96 -1.91 -7.30 -0.65
CA LYS A 96 -0.49 -7.15 -0.31
C LYS A 96 -0.37 -6.18 0.84
N VAL A 97 0.45 -6.53 1.82
CA VAL A 97 0.76 -5.65 2.94
C VAL A 97 2.23 -5.28 2.87
N LEU A 98 2.51 -4.00 2.77
CA LEU A 98 3.86 -3.46 2.64
C LEU A 98 4.26 -2.77 3.93
N LEU A 99 5.51 -2.95 4.34
CA LEU A 99 6.07 -2.32 5.53
C LEU A 99 6.84 -1.06 5.12
N GLU A 100 6.44 0.08 5.67
CA GLU A 100 7.15 1.35 5.49
C GLU A 100 8.23 1.51 6.57
N GLY A 101 9.27 2.27 6.25
CA GLY A 101 10.29 2.66 7.20
C GLY A 101 11.70 2.29 6.84
N GLU A 102 11.90 1.50 5.79
CA GLU A 102 13.23 1.08 5.33
C GLU A 102 13.62 1.74 4.01
N GLY A 103 12.92 2.78 3.61
CA GLY A 103 13.19 3.54 2.40
C GLY A 103 12.38 3.10 1.19
N VAL A 104 12.45 3.92 0.15
CA VAL A 104 11.67 3.76 -1.08
C VAL A 104 11.99 2.45 -1.80
N LYS A 105 13.29 2.11 -1.89
CA LYS A 105 13.71 0.90 -2.59
C LYS A 105 13.12 -0.36 -1.96
N LYS A 106 13.13 -0.44 -0.63
CA LYS A 106 12.57 -1.58 0.09
C LYS A 106 11.07 -1.68 -0.10
N LEU A 107 10.38 -0.55 -0.12
CA LEU A 107 8.94 -0.51 -0.36
C LEU A 107 8.62 -1.04 -1.77
N MET A 108 9.37 -0.61 -2.78
CA MET A 108 9.20 -1.09 -4.14
C MET A 108 9.53 -2.57 -4.30
N GLU A 109 10.58 -3.04 -3.63
CA GLU A 109 10.94 -4.46 -3.65
C GLU A 109 9.80 -5.33 -3.10
N GLN A 110 9.17 -4.90 -2.03
CA GLN A 110 8.02 -5.61 -1.47
C GLN A 110 6.82 -5.61 -2.42
N LEU A 111 6.55 -4.46 -3.04
CA LEU A 111 5.43 -4.32 -3.98
C LEU A 111 5.62 -5.22 -5.20
N LEU A 112 6.80 -5.21 -5.77
CA LEU A 112 7.08 -5.90 -7.04
C LEU A 112 7.44 -7.37 -6.86
N TYR A 113 7.65 -7.83 -5.62
CA TYR A 113 7.96 -9.23 -5.36
C TYR A 113 6.92 -10.15 -6.06
N PRO A 114 7.32 -11.26 -6.72
CA PRO A 114 8.65 -11.85 -6.74
C PRO A 114 9.61 -11.28 -7.81
N ALA A 115 9.24 -10.21 -8.50
CA ALA A 115 10.14 -9.56 -9.43
C ALA A 115 11.29 -8.89 -8.69
N THR A 116 12.47 -8.92 -9.29
CA THR A 116 13.68 -8.32 -8.73
C THR A 116 13.90 -6.94 -9.30
N ILE A 117 14.42 -6.02 -8.52
CA ILE A 117 14.79 -4.69 -9.00
C ILE A 117 16.29 -4.68 -9.26
N LEU A 118 16.68 -4.43 -10.52
CA LEU A 118 18.08 -4.28 -10.90
C LEU A 118 18.64 -2.96 -10.40
N GLY A 119 17.83 -1.92 -10.41
CA GLY A 119 18.23 -0.61 -9.94
C GLY A 119 17.13 0.40 -10.16
N ILE A 120 17.31 1.55 -9.49
CA ILE A 120 16.40 2.68 -9.61
C ILE A 120 17.25 3.89 -10.03
N ASN A 121 16.90 4.52 -11.15
CA ASN A 121 17.62 5.67 -11.67
C ASN A 121 16.69 6.88 -11.78
N THR A 122 17.25 8.06 -11.61
CA THR A 122 16.53 9.30 -11.85
C THR A 122 16.99 9.91 -13.17
N LEU A 123 16.03 10.21 -14.04
CA LEU A 123 16.28 10.92 -15.30
C LEU A 123 15.81 12.35 -15.15
N TRP A 124 16.66 13.28 -15.58
CA TRP A 124 16.32 14.69 -15.67
C TRP A 124 15.84 14.98 -17.09
N LEU A 125 14.60 15.45 -17.20
CA LEU A 125 14.00 15.76 -18.50
C LEU A 125 14.33 17.19 -18.92
N PRO A 126 14.24 17.50 -20.23
CA PRO A 126 14.58 18.85 -20.72
C PRO A 126 13.74 19.97 -20.11
N ASP A 127 12.52 19.67 -19.62
CA ASP A 127 11.64 20.65 -19.00
C ASP A 127 11.99 20.89 -17.51
N GLY A 128 13.04 20.27 -16.99
CA GLY A 128 13.48 20.38 -15.61
C GLY A 128 12.79 19.40 -14.65
N SER A 129 11.86 18.59 -15.11
CA SER A 129 11.21 17.58 -14.28
C SER A 129 12.10 16.34 -14.11
N GLU A 130 11.78 15.55 -13.08
CA GLU A 130 12.46 14.29 -12.82
C GLU A 130 11.55 13.12 -13.18
N GLN A 131 12.11 12.08 -13.78
CA GLN A 131 11.46 10.81 -13.98
C GLN A 131 12.29 9.71 -13.30
N MET A 132 11.64 8.92 -12.47
CA MET A 132 12.30 7.78 -11.83
C MET A 132 12.09 6.54 -12.70
N VAL A 133 13.17 5.82 -12.98
CA VAL A 133 13.13 4.61 -13.77
C VAL A 133 13.45 3.42 -12.89
N VAL A 134 12.52 2.48 -12.81
CA VAL A 134 12.69 1.22 -12.08
C VAL A 134 13.05 0.16 -13.12
N ARG A 135 14.24 -0.43 -12.98
CA ARG A 135 14.77 -1.42 -13.93
C ARG A 135 14.55 -2.82 -13.37
N ILE A 136 13.91 -3.67 -14.17
CA ILE A 136 13.55 -5.04 -13.78
C ILE A 136 14.11 -6.01 -14.83
N PRO A 137 14.64 -7.18 -14.41
CA PRO A 137 15.08 -8.19 -15.37
C PRO A 137 13.94 -8.61 -16.29
N ARG A 138 14.22 -8.74 -17.57
CA ARG A 138 13.21 -9.15 -18.55
C ARG A 138 12.57 -10.48 -18.20
N ARG A 139 13.29 -11.40 -17.58
CA ARG A 139 12.77 -12.70 -17.15
C ARG A 139 11.66 -12.56 -16.08
N ASP A 140 11.64 -11.45 -15.35
CA ASP A 140 10.67 -11.21 -14.28
C ASP A 140 9.42 -10.47 -14.76
N ARG A 141 9.38 -10.08 -16.03
CA ARG A 141 8.22 -9.38 -16.61
C ARG A 141 6.92 -10.15 -16.41
N LYS A 142 6.98 -11.46 -16.43
CA LYS A 142 5.82 -12.35 -16.22
C LYS A 142 5.10 -12.09 -14.90
N TYR A 143 5.82 -11.67 -13.87
CA TYR A 143 5.25 -11.41 -12.55
C TYR A 143 4.44 -10.11 -12.51
N LEU A 144 4.68 -9.22 -13.46
CA LEU A 144 4.00 -7.93 -13.54
C LEU A 144 2.97 -7.86 -14.66
N LYS A 145 2.78 -8.95 -15.39
CA LYS A 145 1.86 -8.97 -16.52
C LYS A 145 0.45 -8.59 -16.08
N GLY A 146 -0.11 -7.55 -16.72
CA GLY A 146 -1.42 -7.03 -16.36
C GLY A 146 -1.44 -6.12 -15.14
N LYS A 147 -0.31 -5.93 -14.47
CA LYS A 147 -0.21 -5.15 -13.24
C LYS A 147 0.70 -3.93 -13.36
N GLU A 148 1.44 -3.81 -14.47
CA GLU A 148 2.44 -2.76 -14.65
C GLU A 148 1.87 -1.37 -14.42
N GLU A 149 0.74 -1.05 -15.04
CA GLU A 149 0.15 0.27 -14.97
C GLU A 149 -0.36 0.62 -13.57
N LYS A 150 -1.00 -0.32 -12.89
CA LYS A 150 -1.50 -0.05 -11.54
C LYS A 150 -0.36 0.11 -10.55
N TYR A 151 0.70 -0.68 -10.66
CA TYR A 151 1.87 -0.55 -9.79
C TYR A 151 2.63 0.74 -10.08
N ARG A 152 2.75 1.11 -11.34
CA ARG A 152 3.35 2.38 -11.73
C ARG A 152 2.60 3.56 -11.10
N ARG A 153 1.28 3.55 -11.19
CA ARG A 153 0.43 4.60 -10.61
C ARG A 153 0.54 4.62 -9.09
N PHE A 154 0.57 3.46 -8.46
CA PHE A 154 0.75 3.35 -7.01
C PHE A 154 2.06 4.00 -6.58
N ILE A 155 3.17 3.63 -7.20
CA ILE A 155 4.50 4.16 -6.87
C ILE A 155 4.53 5.67 -7.13
N SER A 156 4.00 6.10 -8.26
CA SER A 156 3.93 7.51 -8.62
C SER A 156 3.16 8.34 -7.58
N THR A 157 2.02 7.82 -7.13
CA THR A 157 1.20 8.49 -6.11
C THR A 157 1.94 8.59 -4.77
N ILE A 158 2.59 7.52 -4.34
CA ILE A 158 3.32 7.50 -3.07
C ILE A 158 4.52 8.44 -3.09
N LEU A 159 5.26 8.48 -4.19
CA LEU A 159 6.48 9.27 -4.29
C LEU A 159 6.26 10.69 -4.79
N GLY A 160 5.11 10.98 -5.38
CA GLY A 160 4.83 12.28 -6.00
C GLY A 160 5.72 12.55 -7.20
N LYS A 161 6.21 11.51 -7.88
CA LYS A 161 7.11 11.61 -9.03
C LYS A 161 6.59 10.75 -10.18
N ASP A 162 6.98 11.14 -11.40
CA ASP A 162 6.68 10.33 -12.57
C ASP A 162 7.57 9.07 -12.56
N ILE A 163 6.96 7.92 -12.81
CA ILE A 163 7.62 6.62 -12.71
C ILE A 163 7.53 5.90 -14.06
N LYS A 164 8.66 5.31 -14.44
CA LYS A 164 8.73 4.43 -15.60
C LYS A 164 9.31 3.08 -15.18
N ILE A 165 8.70 2.00 -15.62
CA ILE A 165 9.19 0.64 -15.39
C ILE A 165 9.77 0.13 -16.69
N THR A 166 11.03 -0.31 -16.66
CA THR A 166 11.72 -0.87 -17.83
C THR A 166 12.15 -2.30 -17.56
N PHE A 167 12.20 -3.09 -18.62
CA PHE A 167 12.62 -4.50 -18.55
C PHE A 167 13.91 -4.66 -19.37
N GLU A 168 14.93 -5.17 -18.72
CA GLU A 168 16.26 -5.32 -19.33
C GLU A 168 16.75 -6.77 -19.42
#